data_96b1d485cd18fb580bbc29216a2a1135
#
_entry.id   96b1d485cd18fb580bbc29216a2a1135
#
_cell.length_a   1.000
_cell.length_b   1.000
_cell.length_c   1.000
_cell.angle_alpha   90.00
_cell.angle_beta   90.00
_cell.angle_gamma   90.00
#
_symmetry.space_group_name_H-M   'P 1'
#
loop_
_entity.id
_entity.type
_entity.pdbx_description
1 polymer ?
#
loop_
_entity_poly.entity_id
_entity_poly.type
_entity_poly.pdbx_seq_one_letter_code
_entity_poly.pdbx_strand_id
1 'polypeptide(L)'
;MDDNGPLRVVLVDDEPLAIERLETLCGRIADVEVVGKADHGEAALEVIGKTAPDLVLLDLTMPGIDGIEVARKLSEQTTPPAVIFVTAHESFAVEA
;
A
#
# COMPACT_ATOMS: atom_id res chain seq x y z
N MET A 1 -1.07 19.50 -3.08
CA MET A 1 -1.23 19.54 -3.23
C MET A 1 -2.14 19.90 -3.65
N ASP A 2 -2.55 19.86 -3.86
CA ASP A 2 -3.19 20.54 -4.00
C ASP A 2 -4.05 20.56 -5.02
N ASP A 3 -4.04 20.94 -5.82
CA ASP A 3 -4.86 21.07 -6.91
C ASP A 3 -4.82 19.91 -7.78
N ASN A 4 -4.17 18.87 -7.40
CA ASN A 4 -4.06 17.69 -8.21
C ASN A 4 -5.08 16.65 -7.86
N GLY A 5 -6.06 17.02 -7.07
CA GLY A 5 -7.09 16.08 -6.67
C GLY A 5 -6.68 15.26 -5.47
N PRO A 6 -7.38 14.16 -5.21
CA PRO A 6 -7.13 13.39 -4.00
C PRO A 6 -5.81 12.64 -4.05
N LEU A 7 -5.31 12.30 -2.89
CA LEU A 7 -4.16 11.41 -2.75
C LEU A 7 -4.58 10.01 -3.18
N ARG A 8 -3.88 9.45 -4.13
CA ARG A 8 -4.23 8.16 -4.72
C ARG A 8 -3.45 7.06 -4.04
N VAL A 9 -4.15 6.08 -3.52
CA VAL A 9 -3.58 5.08 -2.61
C VAL A 9 -3.83 3.68 -3.13
N VAL A 10 -2.82 2.81 -3.07
CA VAL A 10 -2.97 1.39 -3.31
C VAL A 10 -2.79 0.67 -1.98
N LEU A 11 -3.65 -0.31 -1.72
CA LEU A 11 -3.64 -1.11 -0.50
C LEU A 11 -3.12 -2.50 -0.82
N VAL A 12 -2.14 -2.97 -0.05
CA VAL A 12 -1.55 -4.29 -0.28
C VAL A 12 -1.50 -5.06 1.03
N ASP A 13 -2.21 -6.18 1.10
CA ASP A 13 -2.26 -7.01 2.28
C ASP A 13 -2.87 -8.34 1.88
N ASP A 14 -2.34 -9.45 2.37
CA ASP A 14 -2.87 -10.76 2.02
C ASP A 14 -4.09 -11.16 2.85
N GLU A 15 -4.48 -10.32 3.80
CA GLU A 15 -5.66 -10.54 4.63
C GLU A 15 -6.82 -9.72 4.10
N PRO A 16 -7.89 -10.36 3.61
CA PRO A 16 -9.01 -9.58 3.07
C PRO A 16 -9.63 -8.63 4.09
N LEU A 17 -9.69 -9.04 5.36
CA LEU A 17 -10.26 -8.17 6.37
C LEU A 17 -9.40 -6.95 6.62
N ALA A 18 -8.09 -7.09 6.50
CA ALA A 18 -7.20 -5.95 6.65
C ALA A 18 -7.41 -4.95 5.52
N ILE A 19 -7.55 -5.44 4.29
CA ILE A 19 -7.83 -4.57 3.15
C ILE A 19 -9.15 -3.83 3.36
N GLU A 20 -10.17 -4.56 3.80
CA GLU A 20 -11.48 -3.97 4.02
C GLU A 20 -11.42 -2.88 5.08
N ARG A 21 -10.68 -3.15 6.15
CA ARG A 21 -10.53 -2.17 7.23
C ARG A 21 -9.80 -0.92 6.76
N LEU A 22 -8.73 -1.09 6.01
CA LEU A 22 -8.00 0.04 5.46
C LEU A 22 -8.85 0.84 4.49
N GLU A 23 -9.63 0.13 3.67
CA GLU A 23 -10.50 0.79 2.71
C GLU A 23 -11.53 1.65 3.43
N THR A 24 -12.09 1.12 4.51
CA THR A 24 -13.06 1.86 5.31
C THR A 24 -12.43 3.10 5.92
N LEU A 25 -11.22 2.96 6.46
CA LEU A 25 -10.54 4.10 7.07
C LEU A 25 -10.21 5.16 6.04
N CYS A 26 -9.73 4.75 4.88
CA CYS A 26 -9.43 5.70 3.81
C CYS A 26 -10.69 6.44 3.36
N GLY A 27 -11.82 5.73 3.36
CA GLY A 27 -13.08 6.35 2.96
C GLY A 27 -13.56 7.45 3.90
N ARG A 28 -13.00 7.49 5.10
CA ARG A 28 -13.36 8.53 6.07
C ARG A 28 -12.46 9.75 5.98
N ILE A 29 -11.42 9.69 5.17
CA ILE A 29 -10.47 10.78 5.07
C ILE A 29 -10.74 11.52 3.77
N ALA A 30 -11.02 12.81 3.88
CA ALA A 30 -11.24 13.61 2.69
C ALA A 30 -9.95 13.69 1.89
N ASP A 31 -10.09 13.75 0.59
CA ASP A 31 -8.96 13.87 -0.32
C ASP A 31 -8.05 12.65 -0.36
N VAL A 32 -8.60 11.48 -0.03
CA VAL A 32 -7.88 10.20 -0.19
C VAL A 32 -8.77 9.29 -1.03
N GLU A 33 -8.16 8.68 -2.05
CA GLU A 33 -8.89 7.79 -2.95
C GLU A 33 -8.12 6.49 -3.09
N VAL A 34 -8.78 5.36 -2.84
CA VAL A 34 -8.18 4.05 -3.07
C VAL A 34 -8.32 3.72 -4.53
N VAL A 35 -7.20 3.60 -5.24
CA VAL A 35 -7.22 3.37 -6.68
C VAL A 35 -6.88 1.93 -7.04
N GLY A 36 -6.48 1.12 -6.08
CA GLY A 36 -6.20 -0.29 -6.37
C GLY A 36 -5.94 -1.06 -5.11
N LYS A 37 -6.05 -2.38 -5.21
CA LYS A 37 -5.83 -3.28 -4.09
C LYS A 37 -5.13 -4.52 -4.62
N ALA A 38 -4.29 -5.11 -3.79
CA ALA A 38 -3.60 -6.35 -4.14
C ALA A 38 -3.41 -7.20 -2.89
N ASP A 39 -3.38 -8.51 -3.08
CA ASP A 39 -3.26 -9.42 -1.95
C ASP A 39 -1.93 -10.17 -1.94
N HIS A 40 -1.03 -9.84 -2.85
CA HIS A 40 0.33 -10.38 -2.80
C HIS A 40 1.25 -9.46 -3.59
N GLY A 41 2.57 -9.71 -3.45
CA GLY A 41 3.55 -8.77 -3.95
C GLY A 41 3.55 -8.58 -5.45
N GLU A 42 3.42 -9.67 -6.21
CA GLU A 42 3.45 -9.54 -7.66
C GLU A 42 2.24 -8.79 -8.18
N ALA A 43 1.07 -9.08 -7.62
CA ALA A 43 -0.13 -8.33 -8.00
C ALA A 43 0.02 -6.87 -7.62
N ALA A 44 0.67 -6.60 -6.48
CA ALA A 44 0.88 -5.24 -6.05
C ALA A 44 1.71 -4.47 -7.07
N LEU A 45 2.80 -5.06 -7.52
CA LEU A 45 3.65 -4.38 -8.49
C LEU A 45 2.89 -4.08 -9.78
N GLU A 46 2.04 -5.02 -10.20
CA GLU A 46 1.25 -4.83 -11.40
C GLU A 46 0.24 -3.70 -11.24
N VAL A 47 -0.50 -3.69 -10.13
CA VAL A 47 -1.49 -2.66 -9.87
C VAL A 47 -0.84 -1.30 -9.74
N ILE A 48 0.28 -1.24 -9.05
CA ILE A 48 1.00 0.01 -8.88
C ILE A 48 1.49 0.54 -10.22
N GLY A 49 1.97 -0.36 -11.07
CA GLY A 49 2.41 0.06 -12.40
C GLY A 49 1.29 0.61 -13.26
N LYS A 50 0.08 0.10 -13.08
CA LYS A 50 -1.07 0.55 -13.88
C LYS A 50 -1.68 1.82 -13.34
N THR A 51 -1.65 2.02 -12.03
CA THR A 51 -2.37 3.14 -11.42
C THR A 51 -1.47 4.31 -11.09
N ALA A 52 -0.17 4.09 -10.98
CA ALA A 52 0.79 5.13 -10.61
C ALA A 52 0.30 5.92 -9.38
N PRO A 53 0.16 5.24 -8.24
CA PRO A 53 -0.40 5.91 -7.06
C PRO A 53 0.60 6.86 -6.43
N ASP A 54 0.11 7.70 -5.54
CA ASP A 54 0.96 8.56 -4.74
C ASP A 54 1.50 7.85 -3.52
N LEU A 55 0.73 6.89 -2.99
CA LEU A 55 1.05 6.23 -1.73
C LEU A 55 0.65 4.76 -1.80
N VAL A 56 1.47 3.91 -1.22
CA VAL A 56 1.17 2.49 -1.09
C VAL A 56 1.17 2.13 0.39
N LEU A 57 0.07 1.57 0.88
CA LEU A 57 0.00 1.00 2.22
C LEU A 57 0.27 -0.48 2.07
N LEU A 58 1.32 -0.96 2.69
CA LEU A 58 1.95 -2.21 2.33
C LEU A 58 2.21 -3.07 3.55
N ASP A 59 1.67 -4.28 3.55
CA ASP A 59 1.94 -5.24 4.61
C ASP A 59 3.37 -5.75 4.47
N LEU A 60 4.04 -5.88 5.60
CA LEU A 60 5.41 -6.37 5.62
C LEU A 60 5.50 -7.85 5.27
N THR A 61 4.57 -8.64 5.78
CA THR A 61 4.66 -10.09 5.70
C THR A 61 3.58 -10.64 4.78
N MET A 62 4.00 -11.13 3.62
CA MET A 62 3.09 -11.73 2.66
C MET A 62 3.77 -12.93 2.03
N PRO A 63 2.99 -13.92 1.57
CA PRO A 63 3.58 -15.06 0.86
C PRO A 63 4.25 -14.60 -0.44
N GLY A 64 5.32 -15.27 -0.80
CA GLY A 64 6.05 -14.94 -2.01
C GLY A 64 6.92 -13.73 -1.78
N ILE A 65 6.75 -12.71 -2.60
CA ILE A 65 7.51 -11.46 -2.45
C ILE A 65 6.91 -10.70 -1.27
N ASP A 66 7.72 -10.48 -0.22
CA ASP A 66 7.21 -9.79 0.96
C ASP A 66 7.22 -8.27 0.75
N GLY A 67 6.74 -7.55 1.75
CA GLY A 67 6.60 -6.12 1.64
C GLY A 67 7.91 -5.38 1.46
N ILE A 68 8.97 -5.86 2.10
CA ILE A 68 10.29 -5.23 1.96
C ILE A 68 10.75 -5.31 0.50
N GLU A 69 10.56 -6.47 -0.10
CA GLU A 69 10.99 -6.67 -1.48
C GLU A 69 10.18 -5.81 -2.44
N VAL A 70 8.87 -5.69 -2.20
CA VAL A 70 8.04 -4.81 -3.02
C VAL A 70 8.54 -3.37 -2.92
N ALA A 71 8.79 -2.92 -1.70
CA ALA A 71 9.27 -1.55 -1.50
C ALA A 71 10.59 -1.31 -2.21
N ARG A 72 11.48 -2.30 -2.16
CA ARG A 72 12.77 -2.17 -2.82
C ARG A 72 12.59 -2.03 -4.33
N LYS A 73 11.73 -2.85 -4.92
CA LYS A 73 11.49 -2.75 -6.35
C LYS A 73 10.87 -1.43 -6.73
N LEU A 74 9.99 -0.91 -5.91
CA LEU A 74 9.37 0.38 -6.17
C LEU A 74 10.37 1.51 -6.13
N SER A 75 11.36 1.41 -5.25
CA SER A 75 12.34 2.47 -5.11
C SER A 75 13.21 2.62 -6.35
N GLU A 76 13.19 1.63 -7.23
CA GLU A 76 13.97 1.70 -8.46
C GLU A 76 13.26 2.46 -9.59
N GLN A 77 12.01 2.84 -9.37
CA GLN A 77 11.28 3.59 -10.39
C GLN A 77 11.77 5.02 -10.44
N THR A 78 11.50 5.67 -11.58
CA THR A 78 11.91 7.05 -11.77
C THR A 78 11.24 7.97 -10.75
N THR A 79 9.94 7.77 -10.52
CA THR A 79 9.22 8.53 -9.51
C THR A 79 8.47 7.54 -8.63
N PRO A 80 9.16 7.00 -7.61
CA PRO A 80 8.52 5.98 -6.78
C PRO A 80 7.43 6.58 -5.91
N PRO A 81 6.38 5.81 -5.63
CA PRO A 81 5.36 6.27 -4.69
C PRO A 81 5.93 6.26 -3.27
N ALA A 82 5.30 7.01 -2.38
CA ALA A 82 5.60 6.88 -0.96
C ALA A 82 5.08 5.52 -0.48
N VAL A 83 5.76 4.94 0.49
CA VAL A 83 5.37 3.64 1.04
C VAL A 83 5.26 3.76 2.55
N ILE A 84 4.14 3.29 3.08
CA ILE A 84 3.95 3.17 4.53
C ILE A 84 3.68 1.71 4.82
N PHE A 85 4.49 1.13 5.69
CA PHE A 85 4.28 -0.26 6.09
C PHE A 85 3.20 -0.32 7.16
N VAL A 86 2.24 -1.21 6.92
CA VAL A 86 1.13 -1.42 7.84
C VAL A 86 1.16 -2.88 8.21
N THR A 87 1.29 -3.18 9.48
CA THR A 87 1.36 -4.58 9.91
C THR A 87 0.49 -4.78 11.13
N ALA A 88 -0.13 -5.95 11.17
CA ALA A 88 -0.94 -6.35 12.32
C ALA A 88 -0.14 -7.14 13.33
N HIS A 89 1.14 -7.37 13.08
CA HIS A 89 1.96 -8.17 13.98
C HIS A 89 2.34 -7.33 15.19
N GLU A 90 1.86 -7.76 16.34
CA GLU A 90 2.11 -7.01 17.56
C GLU A 90 3.59 -6.94 17.92
N SER A 91 4.35 -7.93 17.50
CA SER A 91 5.78 -7.92 17.83
C SER A 91 6.48 -6.72 17.20
N PHE A 92 6.05 -6.30 16.01
CA PHE A 92 6.64 -5.13 15.41
C PHE A 92 6.26 -3.87 16.16
N ALA A 93 5.01 -3.80 16.60
CA ALA A 93 4.55 -2.63 17.34
C ALA A 93 5.28 -2.52 18.66
N VAL A 94 5.51 -3.64 19.32
CA VAL A 94 6.18 -3.63 20.61
C VAL A 94 7.62 -3.18 20.47
N GLU A 95 8.27 -3.60 19.41
CA GLU A 95 9.68 -3.28 19.24
C GLU A 95 9.90 -1.89 18.72
N ALA A 96 8.88 -1.33 18.12
CA ALA A 96 8.99 0.04 17.65
C ALA A 96 9.01 1.00 18.82
#